data_4c475aab6d2dd2813d4b9a725a0d480f
#
_entry.id   4c475aab6d2dd2813d4b9a725a0d480f
#
_cell.length_a   1.000
_cell.length_b   1.000
_cell.length_c   1.000
_cell.angle_alpha   90.00
_cell.angle_beta   90.00
_cell.angle_gamma   90.00
#
_symmetry.space_group_name_H-M   'P 1'
#
loop_
_entity.id
_entity.type
_entity.pdbx_description
1 polymer ?
#
loop_
_entity_poly.entity_id
_entity_poly.type
_entity_poly.pdbx_seq_one_letter_code
_entity_poly.pdbx_strand_id
1 'polypeptide(L)'
;YSMFFENYTEHLWGRHPSEIAPDWGAQRAKGLSVSAILKDVFAKMLPGRKNREVETSLIEEFSYPKLGPGQLWEVTAEKIEEMGGTILRHSRAVRFHKDENNRITSVTYETPQGEVTAGGDIFISSMPVKDLVAGINDVPKDMAAIAAGLPYRDYMTVGLLLPKLNLENKTKLKTMGNIVPDCWIY
;
A
#
# COMPACT_ATOMS: atom_id res chain seq x y z
N TYR A 1 -9.11 -17.56 -15.07
CA TYR A 1 -7.85 -16.83 -15.02
C TYR A 1 -7.93 -15.52 -15.82
N SER A 2 -8.24 -15.59 -17.12
CA SER A 2 -8.29 -14.41 -18.01
C SER A 2 -9.28 -13.33 -17.54
N MET A 3 -10.42 -13.72 -17.01
CA MET A 3 -11.47 -12.79 -16.57
C MET A 3 -11.08 -11.96 -15.34
N PHE A 4 -10.28 -12.49 -14.40
CA PHE A 4 -10.00 -11.83 -13.13
C PHE A 4 -8.53 -11.44 -12.93
N PHE A 5 -7.60 -12.09 -13.60
CA PHE A 5 -6.18 -11.91 -13.32
C PHE A 5 -5.37 -11.39 -14.51
N GLU A 6 -5.62 -11.89 -15.71
CA GLU A 6 -4.76 -11.61 -16.87
C GLU A 6 -4.87 -10.15 -17.28
N ASN A 7 -6.04 -9.72 -17.70
CA ASN A 7 -6.27 -8.34 -18.16
C ASN A 7 -6.01 -7.31 -17.05
N TYR A 8 -6.47 -7.61 -15.82
CA TYR A 8 -6.25 -6.72 -14.68
C TYR A 8 -4.76 -6.55 -14.37
N THR A 9 -4.00 -7.64 -14.36
CA THR A 9 -2.58 -7.62 -14.06
C THR A 9 -1.79 -6.88 -15.14
N GLU A 10 -2.13 -7.11 -16.41
CA GLU A 10 -1.48 -6.42 -17.53
C GLU A 10 -1.75 -4.91 -17.50
N HIS A 11 -2.97 -4.49 -17.25
CA HIS A 11 -3.30 -3.07 -17.09
C HIS A 11 -2.61 -2.45 -15.86
N LEU A 12 -2.60 -3.15 -14.73
CA LEU A 12 -1.99 -2.66 -13.50
C LEU A 12 -0.47 -2.49 -13.64
N TRP A 13 0.22 -3.48 -14.19
CA TRP A 13 1.68 -3.49 -14.27
C TRP A 13 2.23 -3.02 -15.60
N GLY A 14 1.40 -2.93 -16.65
CA GLY A 14 1.85 -2.65 -18.02
C GLY A 14 2.77 -3.74 -18.57
N ARG A 15 2.66 -4.96 -18.04
CA ARG A 15 3.43 -6.15 -18.42
C ARG A 15 2.54 -7.37 -18.43
N HIS A 16 2.77 -8.28 -19.38
CA HIS A 16 2.03 -9.53 -19.41
C HIS A 16 2.32 -10.36 -18.13
N PRO A 17 1.34 -11.06 -17.56
CA PRO A 17 1.51 -11.85 -16.34
C PRO A 17 2.66 -12.87 -16.37
N SER A 18 2.99 -13.40 -17.54
CA SER A 18 4.13 -14.31 -17.71
C SER A 18 5.51 -13.67 -17.46
N GLU A 19 5.58 -12.35 -17.47
CA GLU A 19 6.81 -11.57 -17.21
C GLU A 19 6.92 -11.14 -15.74
N ILE A 20 5.89 -11.44 -14.93
CA ILE A 20 5.81 -11.06 -13.52
C ILE A 20 6.13 -12.28 -12.67
N ALA A 21 6.90 -12.07 -11.59
CA ALA A 21 7.24 -13.15 -10.67
C ALA A 21 6.00 -13.85 -10.12
N PRO A 22 5.98 -15.21 -10.10
CA PRO A 22 4.82 -15.99 -9.65
C PRO A 22 4.37 -15.68 -8.23
N ASP A 23 5.28 -15.23 -7.37
CA ASP A 23 5.03 -14.89 -5.97
C ASP A 23 3.97 -13.82 -5.80
N TRP A 24 3.89 -12.87 -6.73
CA TRP A 24 2.85 -11.84 -6.72
C TRP A 24 1.45 -12.43 -6.89
N GLY A 25 1.29 -13.36 -7.84
CA GLY A 25 0.04 -14.09 -8.04
C GLY A 25 -0.30 -15.00 -6.87
N ALA A 26 0.70 -15.67 -6.30
CA ALA A 26 0.53 -16.55 -5.14
C ALA A 26 0.07 -15.80 -3.89
N GLN A 27 0.58 -14.59 -3.66
CA GLN A 27 0.13 -13.74 -2.53
C GLN A 27 -1.34 -13.31 -2.67
N ARG A 28 -1.81 -13.05 -3.89
CA ARG A 28 -3.19 -12.67 -4.19
C ARG A 28 -4.15 -13.85 -4.18
N ALA A 29 -3.66 -15.04 -4.53
CA ALA A 29 -4.43 -16.29 -4.53
C ALA A 29 -4.45 -16.99 -3.17
N LYS A 30 -3.67 -16.54 -2.18
CA LYS A 30 -3.75 -17.05 -0.81
C LYS A 30 -5.17 -16.82 -0.29
N GLY A 31 -5.88 -17.92 0.03
CA GLY A 31 -7.27 -17.86 0.50
C GLY A 31 -8.34 -18.19 -0.54
N LEU A 32 -8.01 -18.22 -1.83
CA LEU A 32 -8.93 -18.70 -2.88
C LEU A 32 -8.94 -20.22 -3.02
N SER A 33 -9.00 -20.93 -1.90
CA SER A 33 -9.22 -22.38 -1.93
C SER A 33 -10.72 -22.67 -2.11
N VAL A 34 -11.08 -23.42 -3.15
CA VAL A 34 -12.48 -23.85 -3.38
C VAL A 34 -13.04 -24.58 -2.15
N SER A 35 -12.21 -25.34 -1.45
CA SER A 35 -12.58 -26.01 -0.19
C SER A 35 -12.80 -25.02 0.95
N ALA A 36 -12.08 -23.90 1.01
CA ALA A 36 -12.30 -22.84 2.01
C ALA A 36 -13.59 -22.08 1.72
N ILE A 37 -13.87 -21.77 0.46
CA ILE A 37 -15.13 -21.12 0.02
C ILE A 37 -16.32 -22.02 0.36
N LEU A 38 -16.26 -23.32 0.04
CA LEU A 38 -17.32 -24.27 0.37
C LEU A 38 -17.51 -24.41 1.89
N LYS A 39 -16.42 -24.47 2.66
CA LYS A 39 -16.49 -24.50 4.13
C LYS A 39 -17.10 -23.23 4.71
N ASP A 40 -16.82 -22.08 4.15
CA ASP A 40 -17.39 -20.79 4.60
C ASP A 40 -18.89 -20.74 4.29
N VAL A 41 -19.32 -21.15 3.08
CA VAL A 41 -20.73 -21.26 2.71
C VAL A 41 -21.49 -22.23 3.65
N PHE A 42 -20.91 -23.40 3.96
CA PHE A 42 -21.51 -24.35 4.90
C PHE A 42 -21.50 -23.83 6.35
N ALA A 43 -20.47 -23.08 6.76
CA ALA A 43 -20.39 -22.50 8.10
C ALA A 43 -21.42 -21.37 8.30
N LYS A 44 -21.75 -20.60 7.27
CA LYS A 44 -22.80 -19.56 7.28
C LYS A 44 -24.21 -20.16 7.36
N MET A 45 -24.39 -21.41 6.95
CA MET A 45 -25.68 -22.11 7.08
C MET A 45 -25.95 -22.67 8.50
N LEU A 46 -24.95 -22.68 9.37
CA LEU A 46 -25.07 -23.17 10.76
C LEU A 46 -25.17 -22.01 11.74
N PRO A 47 -26.30 -21.82 12.46
CA PRO A 47 -26.45 -20.74 13.42
C PRO A 47 -25.53 -20.97 14.63
N GLY A 48 -24.68 -20.00 14.95
CA GLY A 48 -23.97 -19.94 16.24
C GLY A 48 -22.43 -19.85 16.22
N ARG A 49 -21.76 -19.68 15.08
CA ARG A 49 -20.30 -19.52 15.06
C ARG A 49 -19.89 -18.09 14.69
N LYS A 50 -19.38 -17.35 15.67
CA LYS A 50 -18.71 -16.06 15.51
C LYS A 50 -17.34 -16.24 14.86
N ASN A 51 -17.08 -15.39 13.86
CA ASN A 51 -15.83 -14.96 13.27
C ASN A 51 -14.58 -15.82 13.47
N ARG A 52 -14.16 -16.50 12.42
CA ARG A 52 -12.75 -16.75 12.12
C ARG A 52 -12.28 -15.68 11.13
N GLU A 53 -11.08 -15.17 11.34
CA GLU A 53 -10.40 -14.26 10.43
C GLU A 53 -10.43 -14.83 9.00
N VAL A 54 -11.16 -14.17 8.12
CA VAL A 54 -11.23 -14.51 6.71
C VAL A 54 -10.12 -13.74 6.03
N GLU A 55 -9.28 -14.43 5.28
CA GLU A 55 -8.22 -13.81 4.50
C GLU A 55 -8.78 -12.76 3.53
N THR A 56 -8.00 -11.74 3.29
CA THR A 56 -8.28 -10.41 2.72
C THR A 56 -9.05 -10.36 1.40
N SER A 57 -9.27 -11.45 0.68
CA SER A 57 -9.98 -11.45 -0.61
C SER A 57 -11.50 -11.59 -0.53
N LEU A 58 -12.05 -11.89 0.66
CA LEU A 58 -13.49 -12.10 0.89
C LEU A 58 -14.04 -11.26 2.05
N ILE A 59 -13.48 -10.07 2.26
CA ILE A 59 -13.97 -9.15 3.29
C ILE A 59 -15.32 -8.60 2.83
N GLU A 60 -16.38 -8.98 3.53
CA GLU A 60 -17.73 -8.48 3.29
C GLU A 60 -18.03 -7.19 4.05
N GLU A 61 -17.40 -7.03 5.24
CA GLU A 61 -17.56 -5.84 6.08
C GLU A 61 -16.20 -5.36 6.57
N PHE A 62 -16.00 -4.06 6.57
CA PHE A 62 -14.80 -3.43 7.11
C PHE A 62 -15.13 -2.08 7.74
N SER A 63 -14.30 -1.66 8.71
CA SER A 63 -14.40 -0.35 9.32
C SER A 63 -13.67 0.67 8.45
N TYR A 64 -14.33 1.79 8.17
CA TYR A 64 -13.75 2.88 7.40
C TYR A 64 -13.70 4.16 8.25
N PRO A 65 -12.58 4.88 8.31
CA PRO A 65 -12.50 6.13 9.05
C PRO A 65 -13.50 7.15 8.52
N LYS A 66 -14.18 7.87 9.41
CA LYS A 66 -15.22 8.84 9.06
C LYS A 66 -14.73 9.93 8.08
N LEU A 67 -13.48 10.36 8.24
CA LEU A 67 -12.84 11.38 7.40
C LEU A 67 -11.92 10.79 6.32
N GLY A 68 -12.09 9.50 6.01
CA GLY A 68 -11.28 8.81 5.02
C GLY A 68 -9.99 8.19 5.60
N PRO A 69 -9.22 7.44 4.79
CA PRO A 69 -8.04 6.71 5.26
C PRO A 69 -6.91 7.64 5.76
N GLY A 70 -6.88 8.90 5.31
CA GLY A 70 -5.93 9.91 5.79
C GLY A 70 -6.05 10.19 7.27
N GLN A 71 -7.25 10.06 7.86
CA GLN A 71 -7.48 10.27 9.29
C GLN A 71 -6.60 9.38 10.18
N LEU A 72 -6.32 8.14 9.75
CA LEU A 72 -5.43 7.25 10.50
C LEU A 72 -4.03 7.86 10.65
N TRP A 73 -3.52 8.42 9.55
CA TRP A 73 -2.17 8.99 9.51
C TRP A 73 -2.09 10.31 10.27
N GLU A 74 -3.13 11.14 10.19
CA GLU A 74 -3.22 12.40 10.95
C GLU A 74 -3.21 12.13 12.46
N VAL A 75 -4.08 11.23 12.94
CA VAL A 75 -4.13 10.84 14.36
C VAL A 75 -2.82 10.18 14.81
N THR A 76 -2.18 9.39 13.94
CA THR A 76 -0.89 8.77 14.26
C THR A 76 0.20 9.84 14.40
N ALA A 77 0.21 10.83 13.52
CA ALA A 77 1.15 11.94 13.58
C ALA A 77 0.99 12.74 14.89
N GLU A 78 -0.23 13.12 15.24
CA GLU A 78 -0.54 13.80 16.49
C GLU A 78 -0.02 13.01 17.72
N LYS A 79 -0.25 11.69 17.75
CA LYS A 79 0.25 10.84 18.84
C LYS A 79 1.76 10.75 18.91
N ILE A 80 2.45 10.73 17.77
CA ILE A 80 3.92 10.75 17.74
C ILE A 80 4.44 12.05 18.36
N GLU A 81 3.84 13.18 17.99
CA GLU A 81 4.22 14.50 18.52
C GLU A 81 3.88 14.62 20.03
N GLU A 82 2.73 14.11 20.48
CA GLU A 82 2.37 14.03 21.91
C GLU A 82 3.38 13.22 22.73
N MET A 83 3.95 12.17 22.14
CA MET A 83 5.00 11.34 22.76
C MET A 83 6.40 11.98 22.70
N GLY A 84 6.54 13.17 22.17
CA GLY A 84 7.81 13.90 22.04
C GLY A 84 8.59 13.57 20.75
N GLY A 85 7.98 12.86 19.82
CA GLY A 85 8.56 12.63 18.50
C GLY A 85 8.48 13.89 17.62
N THR A 86 9.31 13.95 16.60
CA THR A 86 9.31 15.06 15.64
C THR A 86 8.94 14.56 14.25
N ILE A 87 7.99 15.24 13.60
CA ILE A 87 7.60 14.97 12.22
C ILE A 87 8.00 16.16 11.35
N LEU A 88 8.90 15.92 10.40
CA LEU A 88 9.37 16.92 9.45
C LEU A 88 8.57 16.79 8.15
N ARG A 89 7.60 17.67 7.95
CA ARG A 89 6.83 17.77 6.71
C ARG A 89 7.59 18.57 5.66
N HIS A 90 7.29 18.33 4.38
CA HIS A 90 7.97 19.00 3.25
C HIS A 90 9.49 18.81 3.28
N SER A 91 9.94 17.67 3.78
CA SER A 91 11.35 17.31 3.92
C SER A 91 11.61 16.03 3.14
N ARG A 92 12.63 16.05 2.29
CA ARG A 92 13.01 14.92 1.42
C ARG A 92 14.41 14.45 1.78
N ALA A 93 14.55 13.21 2.22
CA ALA A 93 15.85 12.59 2.43
C ALA A 93 16.57 12.42 1.08
N VAL A 94 17.81 12.92 1.00
CA VAL A 94 18.59 12.96 -0.26
C VAL A 94 19.95 12.31 -0.13
N ARG A 95 20.58 12.32 1.04
CA ARG A 95 21.89 11.68 1.25
C ARG A 95 21.94 10.94 2.58
N PHE A 96 22.64 9.80 2.56
CA PHE A 96 22.82 8.92 3.71
C PHE A 96 24.30 8.75 3.96
N HIS A 97 24.75 9.18 5.11
CA HIS A 97 26.16 9.16 5.50
C HIS A 97 26.45 7.91 6.31
N LYS A 98 27.52 7.22 5.95
CA LYS A 98 27.98 6.01 6.64
C LYS A 98 29.39 6.18 7.23
N ASP A 99 29.66 5.44 8.28
CA ASP A 99 30.98 5.31 8.86
C ASP A 99 31.86 4.28 8.12
N GLU A 100 33.08 4.08 8.63
CA GLU A 100 34.04 3.11 8.09
C GLU A 100 33.56 1.65 8.17
N ASN A 101 32.58 1.37 9.04
CA ASN A 101 31.97 0.06 9.22
C ASN A 101 30.70 -0.11 8.36
N ASN A 102 30.44 0.79 7.41
CA ASN A 102 29.23 0.83 6.58
C ASN A 102 27.92 1.02 7.36
N ARG A 103 27.95 1.57 8.57
CA ARG A 103 26.77 1.88 9.36
C ARG A 103 26.31 3.30 9.04
N ILE A 104 25.03 3.48 8.77
CA ILE A 104 24.45 4.83 8.58
C ILE A 104 24.50 5.58 9.92
N THR A 105 25.03 6.79 9.88
CA THR A 105 25.22 7.66 11.07
C THR A 105 24.40 8.93 11.00
N SER A 106 24.05 9.39 9.78
CA SER A 106 23.25 10.58 9.60
C SER A 106 22.55 10.59 8.24
N VAL A 107 21.50 11.40 8.14
CA VAL A 107 20.72 11.63 6.93
C VAL A 107 20.68 13.12 6.64
N THR A 108 20.99 13.52 5.41
CA THR A 108 20.73 14.86 4.90
C THR A 108 19.39 14.88 4.20
N TYR A 109 18.57 15.84 4.54
CA TYR A 109 17.27 16.08 3.92
C TYR A 109 17.13 17.55 3.48
N GLU A 110 16.45 17.71 2.35
CA GLU A 110 16.08 19.01 1.81
C GLU A 110 14.82 19.53 2.48
N THR A 111 14.82 20.81 2.83
CA THR A 111 13.65 21.54 3.32
C THR A 111 13.44 22.80 2.48
N PRO A 112 12.31 23.50 2.58
CA PRO A 112 12.12 24.80 1.91
C PRO A 112 13.16 25.85 2.29
N GLN A 113 13.84 25.67 3.42
CA GLN A 113 14.88 26.58 3.94
C GLN A 113 16.31 26.14 3.59
N GLY A 114 16.47 25.01 2.94
CA GLY A 114 17.76 24.43 2.56
C GLY A 114 17.98 23.03 3.11
N GLU A 115 19.20 22.54 2.96
CA GLU A 115 19.60 21.21 3.44
C GLU A 115 19.92 21.21 4.93
N VAL A 116 19.48 20.16 5.59
CA VAL A 116 19.76 19.91 7.01
C VAL A 116 20.24 18.46 7.16
N THR A 117 21.19 18.23 8.07
CA THR A 117 21.67 16.88 8.40
C THR A 117 21.33 16.53 9.84
N ALA A 118 20.71 15.38 10.04
CA ALA A 118 20.36 14.83 11.35
C ALA A 118 21.07 13.50 11.58
N GLY A 119 21.65 13.32 12.77
CA GLY A 119 22.22 12.07 13.23
C GLY A 119 21.21 11.18 13.94
N GLY A 120 21.55 9.90 14.10
CA GLY A 120 20.72 8.94 14.82
C GLY A 120 21.45 7.63 15.04
N ASP A 121 20.91 6.80 15.93
CA ASP A 121 21.45 5.48 16.25
C ASP A 121 20.84 4.38 15.38
N ILE A 122 19.57 4.55 15.01
CA ILE A 122 18.80 3.60 14.19
C ILE A 122 18.10 4.36 13.09
N PHE A 123 18.22 3.87 11.86
CA PHE A 123 17.58 4.43 10.67
C PHE A 123 16.65 3.38 10.04
N ILE A 124 15.39 3.75 9.85
CA ILE A 124 14.39 2.93 9.19
C ILE A 124 13.93 3.68 7.94
N SER A 125 14.10 3.08 6.76
CA SER A 125 13.70 3.68 5.49
C SER A 125 12.51 2.93 4.90
N SER A 126 11.49 3.68 4.50
CA SER A 126 10.35 3.20 3.70
C SER A 126 10.35 3.77 2.27
N MET A 127 11.41 4.46 1.89
CA MET A 127 11.54 5.04 0.55
C MET A 127 11.87 3.97 -0.50
N PRO A 128 11.68 4.26 -1.81
CA PRO A 128 12.08 3.36 -2.88
C PRO A 128 13.56 3.00 -2.79
N VAL A 129 13.88 1.71 -2.90
CA VAL A 129 15.27 1.22 -2.74
C VAL A 129 16.23 1.87 -3.73
N LYS A 130 15.81 2.15 -4.97
CA LYS A 130 16.64 2.85 -5.96
C LYS A 130 17.08 4.23 -5.47
N ASP A 131 16.16 4.98 -4.83
CA ASP A 131 16.43 6.33 -4.35
C ASP A 131 17.28 6.30 -3.08
N LEU A 132 17.03 5.33 -2.19
CA LEU A 132 17.87 5.07 -1.02
C LEU A 132 19.31 4.79 -1.43
N VAL A 133 19.52 3.85 -2.35
CA VAL A 133 20.86 3.45 -2.83
C VAL A 133 21.56 4.60 -3.55
N ALA A 134 20.81 5.37 -4.36
CA ALA A 134 21.37 6.56 -5.03
C ALA A 134 21.81 7.65 -4.04
N GLY A 135 21.19 7.72 -2.86
CA GLY A 135 21.54 8.68 -1.81
C GLY A 135 22.70 8.23 -0.89
N ILE A 136 23.15 6.98 -0.97
CA ILE A 136 24.29 6.47 -0.17
C ILE A 136 25.61 6.72 -0.93
N ASN A 137 26.58 7.31 -0.26
CA ASN A 137 27.90 7.49 -0.82
C ASN A 137 28.67 6.16 -0.91
N ASP A 138 29.53 6.01 -1.91
CA ASP A 138 30.45 4.89 -2.10
C ASP A 138 29.75 3.52 -2.16
N VAL A 139 28.62 3.47 -2.85
CA VAL A 139 27.94 2.21 -3.16
C VAL A 139 28.72 1.47 -4.26
N PRO A 140 28.97 0.15 -4.12
CA PRO A 140 29.54 -0.65 -5.21
C PRO A 140 28.74 -0.52 -6.50
N LYS A 141 29.45 -0.44 -7.64
CA LYS A 141 28.83 -0.17 -8.96
C LYS A 141 27.80 -1.22 -9.36
N ASP A 142 28.02 -2.48 -9.01
CA ASP A 142 27.10 -3.59 -9.24
C ASP A 142 25.81 -3.43 -8.44
N MET A 143 25.90 -3.06 -7.17
CA MET A 143 24.71 -2.77 -6.31
C MET A 143 23.96 -1.55 -6.81
N ALA A 144 24.64 -0.49 -7.20
CA ALA A 144 24.02 0.70 -7.79
C ALA A 144 23.27 0.36 -9.10
N ALA A 145 23.88 -0.47 -9.95
CA ALA A 145 23.26 -0.93 -11.20
C ALA A 145 22.01 -1.80 -10.93
N ILE A 146 22.07 -2.71 -9.97
CA ILE A 146 20.92 -3.52 -9.57
C ILE A 146 19.78 -2.63 -9.05
N ALA A 147 20.08 -1.69 -8.13
CA ALA A 147 19.08 -0.79 -7.59
C ALA A 147 18.44 0.11 -8.64
N ALA A 148 19.24 0.65 -9.56
CA ALA A 148 18.75 1.47 -10.68
C ALA A 148 17.87 0.66 -11.65
N GLY A 149 18.12 -0.63 -11.79
CA GLY A 149 17.35 -1.55 -12.63
C GLY A 149 16.01 -2.01 -12.01
N LEU A 150 15.72 -1.68 -10.75
CA LEU A 150 14.43 -2.02 -10.14
C LEU A 150 13.29 -1.25 -10.81
N PRO A 151 12.30 -1.94 -11.42
CA PRO A 151 11.18 -1.27 -12.07
C PRO A 151 10.22 -0.69 -11.02
N TYR A 152 9.86 0.57 -11.22
CA TYR A 152 8.79 1.25 -10.47
C TYR A 152 7.75 1.76 -11.46
N ARG A 153 6.52 1.76 -11.05
CA ARG A 153 5.42 2.32 -11.82
C ARG A 153 4.68 3.35 -10.98
N ASP A 154 4.42 4.49 -11.58
CA ASP A 154 3.61 5.51 -10.97
C ASP A 154 2.14 5.05 -10.88
N TYR A 155 1.47 5.44 -9.82
CA TYR A 155 0.06 5.19 -9.61
C TYR A 155 -0.67 6.53 -9.52
N MET A 156 -1.53 6.79 -10.49
CA MET A 156 -2.32 8.02 -10.53
C MET A 156 -3.75 7.71 -10.11
N THR A 157 -4.22 8.36 -9.05
CA THR A 157 -5.60 8.28 -8.60
C THR A 157 -6.34 9.54 -9.01
N VAL A 158 -7.48 9.38 -9.68
CA VAL A 158 -8.37 10.49 -10.01
C VAL A 158 -9.61 10.39 -9.13
N GLY A 159 -9.78 11.34 -8.22
CA GLY A 159 -10.97 11.47 -7.38
C GLY A 159 -12.04 12.31 -8.08
N LEU A 160 -13.24 11.75 -8.24
CA LEU A 160 -14.39 12.46 -8.76
C LEU A 160 -15.41 12.69 -7.65
N LEU A 161 -15.65 13.95 -7.31
CA LEU A 161 -16.70 14.32 -6.37
C LEU A 161 -17.97 14.70 -7.15
N LEU A 162 -18.99 13.90 -7.03
CA LEU A 162 -20.26 14.10 -7.74
C LEU A 162 -21.39 14.37 -6.75
N PRO A 163 -22.32 15.28 -7.05
CA PRO A 163 -23.48 15.54 -6.19
C PRO A 163 -24.43 14.34 -6.08
N LYS A 164 -24.48 13.50 -7.11
CA LYS A 164 -25.19 12.22 -7.12
C LYS A 164 -24.68 11.31 -8.23
N LEU A 165 -24.85 10.01 -8.06
CA LEU A 165 -24.72 9.03 -9.14
C LEU A 165 -26.07 8.89 -9.86
N ASN A 166 -26.06 8.80 -11.19
CA ASN A 166 -27.26 8.50 -12.00
C ASN A 166 -27.55 6.99 -12.07
N LEU A 167 -26.79 6.18 -11.33
CA LEU A 167 -26.99 4.75 -11.21
C LEU A 167 -27.98 4.47 -10.08
N GLU A 168 -28.97 3.63 -10.35
CA GLU A 168 -29.95 3.20 -9.37
C GLU A 168 -29.62 1.80 -8.84
N ASN A 169 -29.76 1.63 -7.53
CA ASN A 169 -29.66 0.31 -6.92
C ASN A 169 -30.89 -0.54 -7.29
N LYS A 170 -30.70 -1.46 -8.23
CA LYS A 170 -31.72 -2.44 -8.65
C LYS A 170 -31.65 -3.77 -7.89
N THR A 171 -30.76 -3.86 -6.89
CA THR A 171 -30.59 -5.06 -6.08
C THR A 171 -31.56 -5.08 -4.90
N LYS A 172 -31.64 -6.22 -4.20
CA LYS A 172 -32.41 -6.35 -2.96
C LYS A 172 -31.66 -5.81 -1.72
N LEU A 173 -30.39 -5.44 -1.86
CA LEU A 173 -29.59 -4.89 -0.78
C LEU A 173 -29.98 -3.44 -0.51
N LYS A 174 -30.26 -3.14 0.74
CA LYS A 174 -30.53 -1.76 1.18
C LYS A 174 -29.21 -1.05 1.44
N THR A 175 -28.97 0.04 0.71
CA THR A 175 -27.80 0.89 0.88
C THR A 175 -28.20 2.29 1.32
N MET A 176 -27.29 3.01 1.96
CA MET A 176 -27.52 4.40 2.34
C MET A 176 -27.69 5.27 1.09
N GLY A 177 -28.80 6.04 1.03
CA GLY A 177 -29.08 6.86 -0.14
C GLY A 177 -29.39 6.09 -1.42
N ASN A 178 -29.71 4.79 -1.32
CA ASN A 178 -29.97 3.90 -2.47
C ASN A 178 -28.81 3.82 -3.49
N ILE A 179 -27.58 3.98 -3.00
CA ILE A 179 -26.38 3.86 -3.81
C ILE A 179 -26.20 2.41 -4.25
N VAL A 180 -25.70 2.20 -5.46
CA VAL A 180 -25.34 0.87 -5.99
C VAL A 180 -24.34 0.19 -5.03
N PRO A 181 -24.60 -1.07 -4.60
CA PRO A 181 -23.78 -1.76 -3.60
C PRO A 181 -22.46 -2.33 -4.17
N ASP A 182 -21.95 -1.75 -5.23
CA ASP A 182 -20.68 -2.12 -5.85
C ASP A 182 -19.61 -1.11 -5.48
N CYS A 183 -18.46 -1.62 -5.00
CA CYS A 183 -17.31 -0.78 -4.63
C CYS A 183 -16.14 -0.89 -5.62
N TRP A 184 -16.17 -1.87 -6.53
CA TRP A 184 -15.14 -2.08 -7.53
C TRP A 184 -15.77 -2.34 -8.91
N ILE A 185 -15.26 -1.62 -9.91
CA ILE A 185 -15.58 -1.85 -11.32
C ILE A 185 -14.27 -2.08 -12.04
N TYR A 186 -14.15 -3.22 -12.72
CA TYR A 186 -12.97 -3.60 -13.51
C TYR A 186 -13.23 -3.41 -15.00
#